data_5386fc82e30bc52b2c96583f6bee68bf
#
_entry.id   5386fc82e30bc52b2c96583f6bee68bf
#
_cell.length_a   1.000
_cell.length_b   1.000
_cell.length_c   1.000
_cell.angle_alpha   90.00
_cell.angle_beta   90.00
_cell.angle_gamma   90.00
#
_symmetry.space_group_name_H-M   'P 1'
#
loop_
_entity.id
_entity.type
_entity.pdbx_description
1 polymer ?
#
loop_
_entity_poly.entity_id
_entity_poly.type
_entity_poly.pdbx_seq_one_letter_code
_entity_poly.pdbx_strand_id
1 'polypeptide(L)'
;MKRKEFLKKSAVLSALSLSSPLILKANKIKENSTYDQLMDQVGFNHIPNNEIKTMNSVLHKANTRGHADHGWLKANHSFSFANYYNPDRMNFGVLRVLNDDSIAPERGFGTHPHDNMEIITIPLEGDLKHRDNMGNGTVIKNGDIQVMSAGTGITHSEFNANSDSYCKLLQIWLFPNKKNVTPRYDQITLKSISKQNKLYQILSPNKDDEGVWIHQEAWFHLGDYNLETEEKYFLKNKNNGLYMFVISGKISVDNHILTERDGIGIWDVDHVKFSANKNSRILVMELPLSIT
;
A
#
# COMPACT_ATOMS: atom_id res chain seq x y z
N MET A 1 -36.26 21.44 -3.69
CA MET A 1 -36.55 20.11 -3.12
C MET A 1 -35.27 19.29 -3.10
N LYS A 2 -34.80 18.83 -1.95
CA LYS A 2 -33.53 18.07 -1.86
C LYS A 2 -33.70 16.70 -2.51
N ARG A 3 -32.67 16.21 -3.22
CA ARG A 3 -32.66 14.93 -3.98
C ARG A 3 -33.18 13.74 -3.14
N LYS A 4 -32.95 13.72 -1.83
CA LYS A 4 -33.45 12.72 -0.89
C LYS A 4 -34.97 12.70 -0.75
N GLU A 5 -35.61 13.84 -0.84
CA GLU A 5 -37.11 13.94 -0.75
C GLU A 5 -37.80 13.46 -2.04
N PHE A 6 -37.17 13.71 -3.19
CA PHE A 6 -37.68 13.21 -4.48
C PHE A 6 -37.63 11.67 -4.53
N LEU A 7 -36.50 11.05 -4.13
CA LEU A 7 -36.35 9.60 -4.09
C LEU A 7 -37.31 8.93 -3.10
N LYS A 8 -37.57 9.56 -1.93
CA LYS A 8 -38.54 9.06 -0.97
C LYS A 8 -39.98 9.07 -1.53
N LYS A 9 -40.36 10.16 -2.23
CA LYS A 9 -41.71 10.25 -2.87
C LYS A 9 -41.84 9.26 -4.04
N SER A 10 -40.80 9.04 -4.82
CA SER A 10 -40.83 8.07 -5.92
C SER A 10 -40.91 6.61 -5.45
N ALA A 11 -40.27 6.25 -4.36
CA ALA A 11 -40.35 4.91 -3.77
C ALA A 11 -41.76 4.58 -3.22
N VAL A 12 -42.45 5.56 -2.64
CA VAL A 12 -43.82 5.38 -2.15
C VAL A 12 -44.80 5.21 -3.29
N LEU A 13 -44.63 5.93 -4.40
CA LEU A 13 -45.51 5.78 -5.57
C LEU A 13 -45.32 4.47 -6.33
N SER A 14 -44.08 3.93 -6.37
CA SER A 14 -43.80 2.64 -7.01
C SER A 14 -44.28 1.45 -6.18
N ALA A 15 -44.32 1.55 -4.84
CA ALA A 15 -44.83 0.50 -3.97
C ALA A 15 -46.37 0.37 -4.00
N LEU A 16 -47.09 1.45 -4.37
CA LEU A 16 -48.55 1.49 -4.47
C LEU A 16 -49.10 0.89 -5.79
N SER A 17 -48.23 0.59 -6.79
CA SER A 17 -48.64 0.06 -8.09
C SER A 17 -48.45 -1.45 -8.29
N LEU A 18 -47.98 -2.18 -7.30
CA LEU A 18 -47.42 -3.55 -7.50
C LEU A 18 -48.07 -4.68 -6.67
N SER A 19 -49.37 -4.74 -6.46
CA SER A 19 -50.15 -5.95 -6.20
C SER A 19 -51.38 -5.74 -5.29
N SER A 20 -52.46 -6.49 -5.52
CA SER A 20 -53.73 -6.43 -4.79
C SER A 20 -53.63 -6.61 -3.23
N PRO A 21 -52.72 -7.44 -2.68
CA PRO A 21 -52.59 -7.57 -1.22
C PRO A 21 -51.99 -6.35 -0.53
N LEU A 22 -51.16 -5.57 -1.23
CA LEU A 22 -50.51 -4.33 -0.72
C LEU A 22 -51.51 -3.17 -0.66
N ILE A 23 -52.43 -3.09 -1.59
CA ILE A 23 -53.51 -2.04 -1.61
C ILE A 23 -54.47 -2.23 -0.43
N LEU A 24 -54.76 -3.47 -0.04
CA LEU A 24 -55.62 -3.78 1.12
C LEU A 24 -54.95 -3.40 2.47
N LYS A 25 -53.66 -3.49 2.57
CA LYS A 25 -52.89 -3.04 3.76
C LYS A 25 -52.76 -1.50 3.83
N ALA A 26 -52.65 -0.84 2.69
CA ALA A 26 -52.53 0.62 2.63
C ALA A 26 -53.84 1.32 3.08
N ASN A 27 -55.00 0.73 2.81
CA ASN A 27 -56.31 1.28 3.25
C ASN A 27 -56.58 1.19 4.77
N LYS A 28 -55.71 0.57 5.56
CA LYS A 28 -55.76 0.51 7.04
C LYS A 28 -54.79 1.48 7.73
N ILE A 29 -54.00 2.23 6.98
CA ILE A 29 -53.01 3.17 7.54
C ILE A 29 -53.72 4.48 7.91
N LYS A 30 -53.73 4.80 9.22
CA LYS A 30 -54.30 6.06 9.72
C LYS A 30 -53.52 7.26 9.17
N GLU A 31 -54.22 8.35 8.86
CA GLU A 31 -53.70 9.58 8.23
C GLU A 31 -52.52 10.30 8.95
N ASN A 32 -52.03 9.80 10.10
CA ASN A 32 -50.99 10.42 10.93
C ASN A 32 -49.75 9.55 11.17
N SER A 33 -49.42 8.57 10.32
CA SER A 33 -48.19 7.81 10.46
C SER A 33 -47.01 8.50 9.78
N THR A 34 -45.88 8.59 10.48
CA THR A 34 -44.65 9.08 9.88
C THR A 34 -44.16 8.10 8.80
N TYR A 35 -43.36 8.58 7.85
CA TYR A 35 -42.73 7.71 6.80
C TYR A 35 -42.08 6.49 7.40
N ASP A 36 -41.41 6.64 8.54
CA ASP A 36 -40.70 5.57 9.21
C ASP A 36 -41.63 4.46 9.77
N GLN A 37 -42.79 4.86 10.32
CA GLN A 37 -43.86 3.93 10.74
C GLN A 37 -44.45 3.15 9.55
N LEU A 38 -44.53 3.79 8.39
CA LEU A 38 -45.01 3.16 7.18
C LEU A 38 -43.98 2.11 6.68
N MET A 39 -42.68 2.44 6.72
CA MET A 39 -41.62 1.55 6.31
C MET A 39 -41.47 0.35 7.24
N ASP A 40 -41.69 0.50 8.54
CA ASP A 40 -41.76 -0.59 9.51
C ASP A 40 -42.93 -1.56 9.21
N GLN A 41 -44.10 -1.03 8.92
CA GLN A 41 -45.29 -1.84 8.64
C GLN A 41 -45.19 -2.68 7.35
N VAL A 42 -44.41 -2.21 6.38
CA VAL A 42 -44.15 -2.95 5.13
C VAL A 42 -42.86 -3.77 5.17
N GLY A 43 -42.17 -3.81 6.32
CA GLY A 43 -40.98 -4.65 6.52
C GLY A 43 -39.70 -4.12 5.87
N PHE A 44 -39.67 -2.84 5.46
CA PHE A 44 -38.49 -2.23 4.83
C PHE A 44 -37.45 -1.69 5.82
N ASN A 45 -37.81 -1.48 7.10
CA ASN A 45 -36.86 -1.00 8.11
C ASN A 45 -35.97 -2.10 8.70
N HIS A 46 -36.17 -3.38 8.32
CA HIS A 46 -35.28 -4.48 8.64
C HIS A 46 -34.24 -4.78 7.56
N ILE A 47 -34.09 -3.91 6.54
CA ILE A 47 -32.85 -3.93 5.75
C ILE A 47 -31.79 -3.42 6.72
N PRO A 48 -30.83 -4.26 7.15
CA PRO A 48 -29.75 -3.75 7.97
C PRO A 48 -29.16 -2.57 7.21
N ASN A 49 -29.05 -1.40 7.88
CA ASN A 49 -28.19 -0.33 7.41
C ASN A 49 -26.78 -0.94 7.35
N ASN A 50 -26.46 -1.65 6.29
CA ASN A 50 -25.11 -1.77 5.85
C ASN A 50 -24.72 -0.35 5.46
N GLU A 51 -24.26 0.41 6.44
CA GLU A 51 -23.44 1.57 6.15
C GLU A 51 -22.42 1.05 5.16
N ILE A 52 -22.51 1.52 3.93
CA ILE A 52 -21.45 1.33 2.95
C ILE A 52 -20.27 2.05 3.60
N LYS A 53 -19.46 1.30 4.35
CA LYS A 53 -18.24 1.80 4.97
C LYS A 53 -17.38 2.27 3.81
N THR A 54 -17.42 3.57 3.55
CA THR A 54 -16.63 4.17 2.47
C THR A 54 -15.17 3.99 2.85
N MET A 55 -14.44 3.32 2.00
CA MET A 55 -12.99 3.13 2.12
C MET A 55 -12.32 4.50 2.20
N ASN A 56 -11.58 4.75 3.28
CA ASN A 56 -10.73 5.93 3.38
C ASN A 56 -9.48 5.71 2.54
N SER A 57 -9.11 6.69 1.72
CA SER A 57 -7.93 6.56 0.87
C SER A 57 -7.27 7.90 0.58
N VAL A 58 -5.96 7.85 0.28
CA VAL A 58 -5.16 8.95 -0.24
C VAL A 58 -4.38 8.48 -1.47
N LEU A 59 -4.58 9.16 -2.60
CA LEU A 59 -3.93 8.84 -3.85
C LEU A 59 -2.67 9.70 -4.05
N HIS A 60 -1.54 9.06 -4.31
CA HIS A 60 -0.25 9.68 -4.62
C HIS A 60 0.13 9.39 -6.07
N LYS A 61 -0.19 10.32 -6.97
CA LYS A 61 0.16 10.19 -8.39
C LYS A 61 1.67 10.30 -8.61
N ALA A 62 2.21 9.51 -9.54
CA ALA A 62 3.63 9.45 -9.88
C ALA A 62 4.22 10.84 -10.22
N ASN A 63 3.49 11.64 -11.00
CA ASN A 63 3.90 12.99 -11.41
C ASN A 63 3.82 14.06 -10.31
N THR A 64 3.33 13.71 -9.12
CA THR A 64 3.24 14.61 -7.95
C THR A 64 4.28 14.30 -6.88
N ARG A 65 5.15 13.32 -7.11
CA ARG A 65 6.26 12.98 -6.22
C ARG A 65 7.35 14.06 -6.26
N GLY A 66 8.13 14.18 -5.18
CA GLY A 66 9.37 14.96 -5.21
C GLY A 66 10.33 14.37 -6.23
N HIS A 67 11.12 15.22 -6.88
CA HIS A 67 12.11 14.80 -7.87
C HIS A 67 13.46 15.45 -7.57
N ALA A 68 14.54 14.66 -7.62
CA ALA A 68 15.90 15.13 -7.56
C ALA A 68 16.72 14.51 -8.71
N ASP A 69 17.54 15.34 -9.36
CA ASP A 69 18.49 14.91 -10.38
C ASP A 69 19.88 15.47 -10.04
N HIS A 70 20.81 14.58 -9.67
CA HIS A 70 22.20 14.90 -9.34
C HIS A 70 23.16 14.47 -10.46
N GLY A 71 22.64 14.17 -11.66
CA GLY A 71 23.39 13.60 -12.78
C GLY A 71 23.63 12.09 -12.63
N TRP A 72 24.27 11.68 -11.55
CA TRP A 72 24.52 10.27 -11.26
C TRP A 72 23.36 9.57 -10.55
N LEU A 73 22.46 10.31 -9.89
CA LEU A 73 21.28 9.84 -9.20
C LEU A 73 20.06 10.59 -9.70
N LYS A 74 19.05 9.86 -10.15
CA LYS A 74 17.68 10.37 -10.33
C LYS A 74 16.80 9.70 -9.30
N ALA A 75 16.17 10.50 -8.44
CA ALA A 75 15.36 10.01 -7.34
C ALA A 75 13.96 10.62 -7.40
N ASN A 76 12.93 9.78 -7.15
CA ASN A 76 11.55 10.23 -7.00
C ASN A 76 11.05 9.85 -5.60
N HIS A 77 10.59 10.84 -4.84
CA HIS A 77 10.24 10.72 -3.44
C HIS A 77 8.71 10.73 -3.28
N SER A 78 8.14 9.62 -2.81
CA SER A 78 6.70 9.58 -2.49
C SER A 78 6.37 10.40 -1.26
N PHE A 79 7.30 10.51 -0.32
CA PHE A 79 7.21 11.29 0.92
C PHE A 79 8.37 12.29 1.02
N SER A 80 8.24 13.27 1.91
CA SER A 80 9.26 14.29 2.15
C SER A 80 10.60 13.65 2.50
N PHE A 81 11.62 13.95 1.72
CA PHE A 81 12.96 13.39 1.85
C PHE A 81 14.01 14.36 1.28
N ALA A 82 15.18 14.44 1.90
CA ALA A 82 16.25 15.35 1.53
C ALA A 82 15.73 16.80 1.33
N ASN A 83 15.87 17.37 0.14
CA ASN A 83 15.42 18.73 -0.17
C ASN A 83 13.93 18.83 -0.60
N TYR A 84 13.26 17.70 -0.76
CA TYR A 84 11.82 17.69 -1.04
C TYR A 84 11.03 17.75 0.27
N TYR A 85 10.23 18.80 0.43
CA TYR A 85 9.36 18.98 1.58
C TYR A 85 7.92 19.26 1.15
N ASN A 86 7.00 18.43 1.63
CA ASN A 86 5.57 18.61 1.50
C ASN A 86 4.93 18.18 2.84
N PRO A 87 4.30 19.09 3.60
CA PRO A 87 3.73 18.77 4.91
C PRO A 87 2.60 17.73 4.86
N ASP A 88 1.90 17.61 3.72
CA ASP A 88 0.85 16.61 3.51
C ASP A 88 1.41 15.23 3.09
N ARG A 89 2.74 15.12 2.94
CA ARG A 89 3.46 13.90 2.51
C ARG A 89 4.68 13.63 3.37
N MET A 90 4.49 13.56 4.67
CA MET A 90 5.59 13.22 5.59
C MET A 90 5.80 11.72 5.71
N ASN A 91 4.72 10.96 5.73
CA ASN A 91 4.71 9.51 5.89
C ASN A 91 3.29 8.95 5.66
N PHE A 92 3.17 7.63 5.57
CA PHE A 92 1.90 6.93 5.70
C PHE A 92 2.03 5.92 6.85
N GLY A 93 1.46 6.23 8.02
CA GLY A 93 1.71 5.45 9.22
C GLY A 93 3.21 5.35 9.50
N VAL A 94 3.73 4.14 9.69
CA VAL A 94 5.16 3.91 9.92
C VAL A 94 6.03 3.98 8.66
N LEU A 95 5.45 4.07 7.46
CA LEU A 95 6.18 4.22 6.19
C LEU A 95 6.70 5.64 6.05
N ARG A 96 8.00 5.82 6.32
CA ARG A 96 8.67 7.13 6.31
C ARG A 96 9.24 7.51 4.96
N VAL A 97 9.78 6.55 4.23
CA VAL A 97 10.42 6.76 2.92
C VAL A 97 9.95 5.70 1.94
N LEU A 98 9.62 6.13 0.74
CA LEU A 98 9.47 5.30 -0.45
C LEU A 98 10.06 6.08 -1.63
N ASN A 99 11.32 5.81 -1.90
CA ASN A 99 12.07 6.39 -3.01
C ASN A 99 12.19 5.38 -4.16
N ASP A 100 12.09 5.89 -5.37
CA ASP A 100 12.27 5.19 -6.63
C ASP A 100 13.51 5.80 -7.29
N ASP A 101 14.64 5.14 -7.11
CA ASP A 101 15.97 5.64 -7.41
C ASP A 101 16.56 4.98 -8.65
N SER A 102 17.28 5.76 -9.44
CA SER A 102 18.06 5.32 -10.60
C SER A 102 19.49 5.81 -10.47
N ILE A 103 20.41 4.89 -10.24
CA ILE A 103 21.83 5.15 -9.96
C ILE A 103 22.65 4.84 -11.21
N ALA A 104 23.46 5.79 -11.68
CA ALA A 104 24.35 5.64 -12.83
C ALA A 104 25.41 4.55 -12.59
N PRO A 105 25.99 3.95 -13.66
CA PRO A 105 27.03 2.94 -13.55
C PRO A 105 28.16 3.34 -12.60
N GLU A 106 28.57 2.41 -11.72
CA GLU A 106 29.68 2.57 -10.76
C GLU A 106 29.50 3.75 -9.76
N ARG A 107 28.35 4.41 -9.76
CA ARG A 107 28.04 5.49 -8.82
C ARG A 107 27.20 4.96 -7.65
N GLY A 108 27.09 5.79 -6.60
CA GLY A 108 26.32 5.40 -5.42
C GLY A 108 26.52 6.35 -4.25
N PHE A 109 26.04 5.93 -3.11
CA PHE A 109 26.09 6.65 -1.86
C PHE A 109 27.33 6.18 -1.06
N GLY A 110 28.22 7.12 -0.74
CA GLY A 110 29.35 6.90 0.17
C GLY A 110 28.87 6.52 1.58
N THR A 111 29.82 6.17 2.43
CA THR A 111 29.50 5.77 3.81
C THR A 111 28.71 6.85 4.56
N HIS A 112 27.55 6.44 5.07
CA HIS A 112 26.64 7.31 5.83
C HIS A 112 25.96 6.52 6.95
N PRO A 113 25.54 7.20 8.05
CA PRO A 113 24.97 6.55 9.22
C PRO A 113 23.45 6.43 9.15
N HIS A 114 22.93 5.43 9.89
CA HIS A 114 21.52 5.30 10.26
C HIS A 114 21.41 4.81 11.68
N ASP A 115 20.35 5.19 12.38
CA ASP A 115 19.93 4.63 13.64
C ASP A 115 18.40 4.49 13.70
N ASN A 116 17.93 3.52 14.46
CA ASN A 116 16.50 3.29 14.75
C ASN A 116 15.60 3.41 13.51
N MET A 117 15.99 2.70 12.44
CA MET A 117 15.27 2.64 11.17
C MET A 117 15.32 1.22 10.60
N GLU A 118 14.21 0.75 10.06
CA GLU A 118 14.16 -0.44 9.22
C GLU A 118 14.29 0.00 7.77
N ILE A 119 15.35 -0.43 7.09
CA ILE A 119 15.70 -0.01 5.73
C ILE A 119 15.58 -1.23 4.82
N ILE A 120 14.75 -1.10 3.79
CA ILE A 120 14.45 -2.17 2.84
C ILE A 120 14.85 -1.72 1.45
N THR A 121 15.60 -2.57 0.75
CA THR A 121 16.04 -2.33 -0.63
C THR A 121 15.48 -3.43 -1.54
N ILE A 122 14.82 -3.01 -2.63
CA ILE A 122 14.28 -3.89 -3.67
C ILE A 122 14.82 -3.43 -5.02
N PRO A 123 15.87 -4.07 -5.58
CA PRO A 123 16.32 -3.78 -6.92
C PRO A 123 15.26 -4.14 -7.96
N LEU A 124 15.02 -3.22 -8.90
CA LEU A 124 14.06 -3.39 -10.01
C LEU A 124 14.77 -3.70 -11.33
N GLU A 125 15.94 -3.08 -11.52
CA GLU A 125 16.82 -3.31 -12.68
C GLU A 125 18.28 -3.16 -12.22
N GLY A 126 19.17 -4.03 -12.71
CA GLY A 126 20.58 -4.05 -12.30
C GLY A 126 20.76 -4.47 -10.85
N ASP A 127 21.98 -4.41 -10.38
CA ASP A 127 22.43 -4.92 -9.09
C ASP A 127 23.02 -3.79 -8.23
N LEU A 128 22.82 -3.85 -6.90
CA LEU A 128 23.33 -2.89 -5.93
C LEU A 128 24.39 -3.53 -5.04
N LYS A 129 25.58 -2.95 -4.99
CA LYS A 129 26.64 -3.37 -4.06
C LYS A 129 26.45 -2.66 -2.72
N HIS A 130 26.31 -3.43 -1.66
CA HIS A 130 26.17 -2.96 -0.28
C HIS A 130 27.45 -3.31 0.53
N ARG A 131 27.85 -2.41 1.43
CA ARG A 131 28.86 -2.65 2.44
C ARG A 131 28.52 -1.91 3.72
N ASP A 132 28.67 -2.56 4.87
CA ASP A 132 28.43 -1.96 6.18
C ASP A 132 29.56 -2.18 7.19
N ASN A 133 29.45 -1.55 8.37
CA ASN A 133 30.41 -1.67 9.45
C ASN A 133 30.25 -2.94 10.32
N MET A 134 29.25 -3.79 10.00
CA MET A 134 29.12 -5.12 10.61
C MET A 134 29.96 -6.18 9.90
N GLY A 135 30.57 -5.83 8.77
CA GLY A 135 31.38 -6.71 7.97
C GLY A 135 30.64 -7.33 6.77
N ASN A 136 29.38 -6.95 6.53
CA ASN A 136 28.69 -7.38 5.31
C ASN A 136 29.25 -6.64 4.10
N GLY A 137 29.51 -7.39 3.04
CA GLY A 137 29.91 -6.88 1.73
C GLY A 137 29.28 -7.77 0.67
N THR A 138 28.10 -7.39 0.20
CA THR A 138 27.24 -8.20 -0.66
C THR A 138 26.81 -7.44 -1.90
N VAL A 139 26.28 -8.18 -2.88
CA VAL A 139 25.56 -7.63 -4.03
C VAL A 139 24.10 -8.05 -3.90
N ILE A 140 23.23 -7.07 -3.79
CA ILE A 140 21.76 -7.22 -3.80
C ILE A 140 21.36 -7.25 -5.27
N LYS A 141 20.97 -8.42 -5.77
CA LYS A 141 20.66 -8.60 -7.20
C LYS A 141 19.23 -8.23 -7.52
N ASN A 142 18.98 -7.90 -8.78
CA ASN A 142 17.62 -7.85 -9.28
C ASN A 142 16.90 -9.20 -8.99
N GLY A 143 15.75 -9.13 -8.32
CA GLY A 143 15.02 -10.31 -7.82
C GLY A 143 15.35 -10.70 -6.38
N ASP A 144 16.19 -9.93 -5.68
CA ASP A 144 16.39 -10.04 -4.23
C ASP A 144 15.55 -9.01 -3.48
N ILE A 145 15.40 -9.22 -2.19
CA ILE A 145 15.02 -8.22 -1.19
C ILE A 145 16.08 -8.21 -0.10
N GLN A 146 16.46 -7.03 0.34
CA GLN A 146 17.39 -6.83 1.46
C GLN A 146 16.71 -6.02 2.55
N VAL A 147 17.04 -6.31 3.80
CA VAL A 147 16.67 -5.51 4.96
C VAL A 147 17.87 -5.25 5.85
N MET A 148 17.94 -4.03 6.37
CA MET A 148 18.90 -3.61 7.38
C MET A 148 18.14 -2.95 8.53
N SER A 149 18.18 -3.56 9.72
CA SER A 149 17.70 -2.94 10.95
C SER A 149 18.84 -2.13 11.55
N ALA A 150 18.73 -0.79 11.55
CA ALA A 150 19.81 0.09 11.97
C ALA A 150 20.02 0.07 13.49
N GLY A 151 18.97 -0.15 14.29
CA GLY A 151 19.06 -0.32 15.74
C GLY A 151 19.87 0.75 16.46
N THR A 152 20.88 0.36 17.22
CA THR A 152 21.77 1.29 17.97
C THR A 152 22.70 2.12 17.10
N GLY A 153 22.73 1.87 15.79
CA GLY A 153 23.53 2.62 14.82
C GLY A 153 24.34 1.72 13.90
N ILE A 154 24.32 2.07 12.62
CA ILE A 154 25.09 1.42 11.55
C ILE A 154 25.62 2.48 10.60
N THR A 155 26.74 2.19 9.95
CA THR A 155 27.20 2.94 8.79
C THR A 155 27.30 2.02 7.60
N HIS A 156 26.81 2.47 6.44
CA HIS A 156 26.86 1.68 5.22
C HIS A 156 27.09 2.53 3.97
N SER A 157 27.38 1.86 2.87
CA SER A 157 27.51 2.46 1.54
C SER A 157 26.81 1.58 0.51
N GLU A 158 26.25 2.21 -0.53
CA GLU A 158 25.49 1.57 -1.58
C GLU A 158 25.92 2.09 -2.95
N PHE A 159 26.39 1.20 -3.82
CA PHE A 159 26.88 1.56 -5.15
C PHE A 159 26.23 0.67 -6.21
N ASN A 160 25.93 1.24 -7.37
CA ASN A 160 25.59 0.46 -8.54
C ASN A 160 26.73 -0.53 -8.85
N ALA A 161 26.43 -1.82 -8.88
CA ALA A 161 27.40 -2.90 -9.13
C ALA A 161 27.69 -3.07 -10.62
N ASN A 162 26.89 -2.45 -11.50
CA ASN A 162 27.03 -2.56 -12.95
C ASN A 162 27.95 -1.46 -13.48
N SER A 163 28.78 -1.81 -14.48
CA SER A 163 29.76 -0.89 -15.09
C SER A 163 29.18 -0.09 -16.27
N ASP A 164 28.04 -0.52 -16.83
CA ASP A 164 27.52 -0.01 -18.11
C ASP A 164 26.00 0.29 -18.10
N SER A 165 25.31 -0.06 -17.04
CA SER A 165 23.84 0.06 -16.93
C SER A 165 23.43 0.67 -15.60
N TYR A 166 22.28 1.37 -15.62
CA TYR A 166 21.69 1.94 -14.41
C TYR A 166 21.20 0.83 -13.48
N CYS A 167 21.36 1.06 -12.17
CA CYS A 167 20.66 0.31 -11.13
C CYS A 167 19.41 1.08 -10.72
N LYS A 168 18.23 0.48 -10.89
CA LYS A 168 16.96 1.06 -10.42
C LYS A 168 16.45 0.24 -9.25
N LEU A 169 16.00 0.93 -8.20
CA LEU A 169 15.57 0.27 -6.97
C LEU A 169 14.50 1.07 -6.23
N LEU A 170 13.77 0.39 -5.37
CA LEU A 170 12.98 1.02 -4.33
C LEU A 170 13.78 1.01 -3.02
N GLN A 171 13.95 2.20 -2.42
CA GLN A 171 14.47 2.37 -1.07
C GLN A 171 13.31 2.72 -0.14
N ILE A 172 13.05 1.86 0.84
CA ILE A 172 11.89 1.96 1.73
C ILE A 172 12.37 2.00 3.17
N TRP A 173 11.89 2.99 3.94
CA TRP A 173 12.23 3.09 5.36
C TRP A 173 10.97 3.07 6.20
N LEU A 174 10.99 2.24 7.26
CA LEU A 174 9.95 2.19 8.28
C LEU A 174 10.51 2.61 9.63
N PHE A 175 9.71 3.36 10.38
CA PHE A 175 9.97 3.52 11.81
C PHE A 175 9.84 2.16 12.49
N PRO A 176 10.82 1.71 13.30
CA PRO A 176 10.73 0.44 14.00
C PRO A 176 9.76 0.51 15.19
N ASN A 177 9.17 -0.63 15.57
CA ASN A 177 8.39 -0.75 16.80
C ASN A 177 9.27 -0.96 18.05
N LYS A 178 10.56 -1.25 17.87
CA LYS A 178 11.54 -1.47 18.93
C LYS A 178 12.83 -0.72 18.63
N LYS A 179 13.16 0.23 19.50
CA LYS A 179 14.38 1.04 19.37
C LYS A 179 15.58 0.37 20.03
N ASN A 180 16.78 0.79 19.62
CA ASN A 180 18.07 0.38 20.17
C ASN A 180 18.30 -1.13 20.15
N VAL A 181 17.75 -1.81 19.13
CA VAL A 181 18.05 -3.21 18.87
C VAL A 181 19.48 -3.36 18.35
N THR A 182 20.05 -4.56 18.46
CA THR A 182 21.31 -4.86 17.80
C THR A 182 21.15 -4.74 16.30
N PRO A 183 22.01 -3.99 15.59
CA PRO A 183 21.96 -3.89 14.14
C PRO A 183 22.00 -5.25 13.46
N ARG A 184 21.26 -5.43 12.39
CA ARG A 184 21.24 -6.67 11.61
C ARG A 184 21.10 -6.41 10.13
N TYR A 185 21.55 -7.38 9.35
CA TYR A 185 21.42 -7.45 7.91
C TYR A 185 20.80 -8.79 7.51
N ASP A 186 19.91 -8.75 6.51
CA ASP A 186 19.33 -9.97 5.93
C ASP A 186 19.04 -9.75 4.44
N GLN A 187 19.17 -10.79 3.63
CA GLN A 187 18.94 -10.74 2.19
C GLN A 187 18.52 -12.11 1.70
N ILE A 188 17.46 -12.15 0.89
CA ILE A 188 17.01 -13.38 0.23
C ILE A 188 16.74 -13.13 -1.26
N THR A 189 16.81 -14.20 -2.07
CA THR A 189 16.29 -14.18 -3.44
C THR A 189 14.81 -14.53 -3.45
N LEU A 190 14.00 -13.70 -4.13
CA LEU A 190 12.56 -13.85 -4.21
C LEU A 190 12.12 -14.99 -5.14
N LYS A 191 13.03 -15.49 -6.00
CA LYS A 191 12.72 -16.53 -6.98
C LYS A 191 12.11 -17.80 -6.37
N SER A 192 12.54 -18.18 -5.17
CA SER A 192 12.08 -19.39 -4.48
C SER A 192 10.68 -19.28 -3.90
N ILE A 193 10.20 -18.05 -3.61
CA ILE A 193 8.91 -17.78 -2.98
C ILE A 193 7.93 -17.08 -3.92
N SER A 194 8.38 -16.62 -5.10
CA SER A 194 7.53 -15.89 -6.06
C SER A 194 6.40 -16.77 -6.60
N LYS A 195 5.23 -16.15 -6.74
CA LYS A 195 4.00 -16.78 -7.26
C LYS A 195 3.47 -15.94 -8.41
N GLN A 196 3.31 -16.55 -9.58
CA GLN A 196 2.78 -15.87 -10.76
C GLN A 196 1.28 -15.61 -10.61
N ASN A 197 0.81 -14.42 -10.98
CA ASN A 197 -0.58 -13.97 -10.93
C ASN A 197 -1.21 -14.07 -9.53
N LYS A 198 -0.39 -13.84 -8.52
CA LYS A 198 -0.82 -13.87 -7.11
C LYS A 198 0.11 -13.04 -6.25
N LEU A 199 -0.43 -12.41 -5.20
CA LEU A 199 0.37 -11.81 -4.15
C LEU A 199 1.16 -12.89 -3.38
N TYR A 200 2.44 -12.64 -3.13
CA TYR A 200 3.30 -13.47 -2.29
C TYR A 200 4.05 -12.59 -1.29
N GLN A 201 4.15 -13.09 -0.06
CA GLN A 201 4.79 -12.36 1.03
C GLN A 201 6.30 -12.32 0.81
N ILE A 202 6.90 -11.15 1.03
CA ILE A 202 8.35 -10.92 0.91
C ILE A 202 8.98 -10.40 2.19
N LEU A 203 8.14 -9.90 3.14
CA LEU A 203 8.58 -9.36 4.42
C LEU A 203 7.46 -9.47 5.44
N SER A 204 7.81 -9.79 6.69
CA SER A 204 6.89 -9.85 7.83
C SER A 204 7.58 -9.45 9.15
N PRO A 205 6.84 -9.32 10.27
CA PRO A 205 7.43 -9.16 11.60
C PRO A 205 8.01 -10.46 12.19
N ASN A 206 7.72 -11.61 11.59
CA ASN A 206 8.09 -12.91 12.13
C ASN A 206 9.23 -13.55 11.32
N LYS A 207 10.32 -13.89 12.00
CA LYS A 207 11.50 -14.53 11.38
C LYS A 207 11.24 -15.92 10.79
N ASP A 208 10.15 -16.57 11.19
CA ASP A 208 9.80 -17.93 10.74
C ASP A 208 8.84 -17.90 9.53
N ASP A 209 8.40 -16.72 9.08
CA ASP A 209 7.57 -16.54 7.90
C ASP A 209 8.40 -16.54 6.59
N GLU A 210 7.71 -16.69 5.45
CA GLU A 210 8.33 -16.48 4.13
C GLU A 210 8.79 -15.00 3.99
N GLY A 211 9.98 -14.81 3.45
CA GLY A 211 10.57 -13.49 3.22
C GLY A 211 11.64 -13.11 4.25
N VAL A 212 11.99 -11.83 4.29
CA VAL A 212 12.82 -11.23 5.33
C VAL A 212 11.95 -10.72 6.47
N TRP A 213 12.54 -10.52 7.66
CA TRP A 213 11.79 -10.00 8.81
C TRP A 213 12.36 -8.67 9.31
N ILE A 214 11.53 -7.87 9.99
CA ILE A 214 11.88 -6.55 10.54
C ILE A 214 11.29 -6.35 11.95
N HIS A 215 11.81 -5.35 12.65
CA HIS A 215 11.26 -4.88 13.92
C HIS A 215 10.10 -3.90 13.68
N GLN A 216 9.04 -4.36 12.98
CA GLN A 216 7.79 -3.61 12.83
C GLN A 216 6.65 -4.58 12.47
N GLU A 217 5.43 -4.32 12.99
CA GLU A 217 4.21 -5.07 12.66
C GLU A 217 3.72 -4.72 11.24
N ALA A 218 4.54 -5.03 10.25
CA ALA A 218 4.30 -4.73 8.85
C ALA A 218 4.50 -5.97 7.97
N TRP A 219 3.71 -6.08 6.90
CA TRP A 219 3.76 -7.17 5.93
C TRP A 219 3.84 -6.61 4.52
N PHE A 220 4.85 -7.05 3.76
CA PHE A 220 5.00 -6.66 2.37
C PHE A 220 4.75 -7.86 1.47
N HIS A 221 4.05 -7.60 0.37
CA HIS A 221 3.76 -8.57 -0.67
C HIS A 221 4.12 -7.98 -2.03
N LEU A 222 4.66 -8.82 -2.91
CA LEU A 222 4.77 -8.52 -4.33
C LEU A 222 3.72 -9.31 -5.11
N GLY A 223 3.26 -8.73 -6.21
CA GLY A 223 2.42 -9.41 -7.19
C GLY A 223 2.95 -9.15 -8.60
N ASP A 224 3.20 -10.23 -9.32
CA ASP A 224 3.62 -10.21 -10.73
C ASP A 224 2.52 -10.84 -11.59
N TYR A 225 1.85 -10.03 -12.42
CA TYR A 225 0.66 -10.41 -13.17
C TYR A 225 0.93 -10.40 -14.67
N ASN A 226 0.96 -11.57 -15.30
CA ASN A 226 1.03 -11.71 -16.76
C ASN A 226 -0.35 -11.92 -17.42
N LEU A 227 -1.41 -12.01 -16.61
CA LEU A 227 -2.81 -12.06 -16.98
C LEU A 227 -3.57 -11.00 -16.21
N GLU A 228 -4.73 -10.59 -16.71
CA GLU A 228 -5.69 -9.81 -15.93
C GLU A 228 -6.19 -10.65 -14.77
N THR A 229 -6.09 -10.13 -13.56
CA THR A 229 -6.34 -10.89 -12.33
C THR A 229 -7.04 -10.03 -11.29
N GLU A 230 -8.11 -10.55 -10.71
CA GLU A 230 -8.75 -9.97 -9.52
C GLU A 230 -8.17 -10.62 -8.27
N GLU A 231 -7.80 -9.81 -7.30
CA GLU A 231 -7.30 -10.26 -6.01
C GLU A 231 -7.96 -9.54 -4.83
N LYS A 232 -7.84 -10.18 -3.69
CA LYS A 232 -8.34 -9.67 -2.42
C LYS A 232 -7.28 -9.84 -1.35
N TYR A 233 -6.82 -8.73 -0.79
CA TYR A 233 -5.92 -8.71 0.36
C TYR A 233 -6.73 -8.52 1.64
N PHE A 234 -6.59 -9.42 2.60
CA PHE A 234 -7.15 -9.30 3.95
C PHE A 234 -6.08 -8.76 4.89
N LEU A 235 -6.38 -7.66 5.59
CA LEU A 235 -5.46 -7.09 6.56
C LEU A 235 -5.23 -8.07 7.71
N LYS A 236 -3.97 -8.22 8.13
CA LYS A 236 -3.57 -9.02 9.28
C LYS A 236 -3.99 -8.36 10.60
N ASN A 237 -3.96 -7.02 10.63
CA ASN A 237 -4.44 -6.22 11.75
C ASN A 237 -5.41 -5.14 11.23
N LYS A 238 -6.65 -5.16 11.74
CA LYS A 238 -7.70 -4.20 11.34
C LYS A 238 -7.39 -2.72 11.61
N ASN A 239 -6.41 -2.44 12.47
CA ASN A 239 -5.95 -1.08 12.77
C ASN A 239 -4.83 -0.61 11.83
N ASN A 240 -4.34 -1.48 10.95
CA ASN A 240 -3.35 -1.14 9.95
C ASN A 240 -3.99 -0.44 8.75
N GLY A 241 -3.16 0.26 7.99
CA GLY A 241 -3.46 0.71 6.65
C GLY A 241 -2.73 -0.14 5.62
N LEU A 242 -3.19 -0.07 4.39
CA LEU A 242 -2.56 -0.71 3.24
C LEU A 242 -2.01 0.37 2.31
N TYR A 243 -0.72 0.33 2.00
CA TYR A 243 -0.14 1.17 0.96
C TYR A 243 0.20 0.31 -0.25
N MET A 244 -0.43 0.60 -1.37
CA MET A 244 -0.19 -0.09 -2.64
C MET A 244 0.62 0.82 -3.56
N PHE A 245 1.67 0.28 -4.19
CA PHE A 245 2.53 1.01 -5.13
C PHE A 245 2.65 0.21 -6.42
N VAL A 246 2.31 0.82 -7.54
CA VAL A 246 2.40 0.20 -8.87
C VAL A 246 3.84 0.31 -9.38
N ILE A 247 4.58 -0.77 -9.38
CA ILE A 247 5.94 -0.81 -9.91
C ILE A 247 5.93 -0.69 -11.43
N SER A 248 5.02 -1.38 -12.10
CA SER A 248 4.78 -1.27 -13.55
C SER A 248 3.36 -1.69 -13.90
N GLY A 249 2.87 -1.26 -15.05
CA GLY A 249 1.54 -1.62 -15.55
C GLY A 249 0.44 -0.77 -14.91
N LYS A 250 -0.70 -1.43 -14.56
CA LYS A 250 -1.92 -0.74 -14.14
C LYS A 250 -2.75 -1.62 -13.22
N ILE A 251 -3.33 -1.02 -12.17
CA ILE A 251 -4.33 -1.65 -11.32
C ILE A 251 -5.56 -0.77 -11.17
N SER A 252 -6.67 -1.41 -10.80
CA SER A 252 -7.89 -0.72 -10.36
C SER A 252 -8.22 -1.15 -8.94
N VAL A 253 -8.46 -0.20 -8.06
CA VAL A 253 -8.86 -0.44 -6.66
C VAL A 253 -9.96 0.55 -6.31
N ASP A 254 -11.14 0.05 -5.92
CA ASP A 254 -12.35 0.85 -5.75
C ASP A 254 -12.59 1.74 -6.99
N ASN A 255 -12.78 3.03 -6.82
CA ASN A 255 -12.98 4.01 -7.90
C ASN A 255 -11.68 4.58 -8.48
N HIS A 256 -10.52 4.06 -8.06
CA HIS A 256 -9.21 4.56 -8.47
C HIS A 256 -8.55 3.67 -9.52
N ILE A 257 -8.02 4.31 -10.56
CA ILE A 257 -7.12 3.69 -11.53
C ILE A 257 -5.72 4.20 -11.24
N LEU A 258 -4.81 3.26 -10.93
CA LEU A 258 -3.40 3.53 -10.70
C LEU A 258 -2.60 3.01 -11.88
N THR A 259 -1.65 3.82 -12.34
CA THR A 259 -0.68 3.49 -13.38
C THR A 259 0.72 3.40 -12.78
N GLU A 260 1.69 3.08 -13.60
CA GLU A 260 3.09 2.93 -13.18
C GLU A 260 3.56 4.05 -12.24
N ARG A 261 4.14 3.68 -11.12
CA ARG A 261 4.66 4.53 -10.05
C ARG A 261 3.61 5.34 -9.27
N ASP A 262 2.32 5.17 -9.52
CA ASP A 262 1.28 5.68 -8.63
C ASP A 262 1.26 4.88 -7.31
N GLY A 263 0.92 5.54 -6.21
CA GLY A 263 0.68 4.92 -4.92
C GLY A 263 -0.69 5.29 -4.36
N ILE A 264 -1.26 4.42 -3.53
CA ILE A 264 -2.49 4.70 -2.79
C ILE A 264 -2.37 4.15 -1.37
N GLY A 265 -2.65 5.00 -0.39
CA GLY A 265 -2.87 4.60 1.00
C GLY A 265 -4.36 4.37 1.25
N ILE A 266 -4.71 3.28 1.95
CA ILE A 266 -6.09 2.85 2.24
C ILE A 266 -6.15 2.45 3.70
N TRP A 267 -7.23 2.84 4.41
CA TRP A 267 -7.42 2.48 5.82
C TRP A 267 -8.90 2.39 6.21
N ASP A 268 -9.18 1.94 7.43
CA ASP A 268 -10.50 1.67 7.98
C ASP A 268 -11.26 0.59 7.21
N VAL A 269 -10.55 -0.43 6.74
CA VAL A 269 -11.09 -1.57 5.99
C VAL A 269 -10.58 -2.89 6.56
N ASP A 270 -11.34 -3.98 6.40
CA ASP A 270 -10.90 -5.32 6.76
C ASP A 270 -10.16 -6.00 5.59
N HIS A 271 -10.42 -5.57 4.38
CA HIS A 271 -9.79 -6.10 3.17
C HIS A 271 -9.86 -5.09 2.02
N VAL A 272 -8.98 -5.26 1.05
CA VAL A 272 -8.96 -4.50 -0.20
C VAL A 272 -9.09 -5.46 -1.38
N LYS A 273 -10.03 -5.16 -2.27
CA LYS A 273 -10.14 -5.83 -3.59
C LYS A 273 -9.50 -4.95 -4.64
N PHE A 274 -8.78 -5.54 -5.56
CA PHE A 274 -8.20 -4.83 -6.70
C PHE A 274 -8.14 -5.74 -7.92
N SER A 275 -8.10 -5.12 -9.10
CA SER A 275 -7.85 -5.80 -10.38
C SER A 275 -6.50 -5.36 -10.91
N ALA A 276 -5.61 -6.29 -11.19
CA ALA A 276 -4.34 -6.03 -11.87
C ALA A 276 -4.49 -6.34 -13.36
N ASN A 277 -4.13 -5.38 -14.21
CA ASN A 277 -4.07 -5.61 -15.64
C ASN A 277 -2.91 -6.54 -16.00
N LYS A 278 -2.99 -7.14 -17.19
CA LYS A 278 -1.87 -7.90 -17.75
C LYS A 278 -0.56 -7.09 -17.77
N ASN A 279 0.56 -7.73 -17.44
CA ASN A 279 1.89 -7.14 -17.35
C ASN A 279 2.01 -6.06 -16.25
N SER A 280 1.33 -6.26 -15.13
CA SER A 280 1.44 -5.40 -13.96
C SER A 280 2.31 -6.03 -12.89
N ARG A 281 3.09 -5.18 -12.20
CA ARG A 281 3.85 -5.52 -10.99
C ARG A 281 3.53 -4.53 -9.90
N ILE A 282 3.19 -5.02 -8.70
CA ILE A 282 2.77 -4.18 -7.58
C ILE A 282 3.49 -4.57 -6.30
N LEU A 283 3.71 -3.58 -5.45
CA LEU A 283 4.12 -3.76 -4.06
C LEU A 283 2.93 -3.38 -3.17
N VAL A 284 2.55 -4.27 -2.28
CA VAL A 284 1.48 -4.09 -1.29
C VAL A 284 2.10 -4.13 0.09
N MET A 285 1.92 -3.08 0.87
CA MET A 285 2.51 -2.90 2.20
C MET A 285 1.39 -2.69 3.21
N GLU A 286 1.17 -3.65 4.10
CA GLU A 286 0.33 -3.47 5.27
C GLU A 286 1.16 -2.88 6.41
N LEU A 287 0.68 -1.82 7.04
CA LEU A 287 1.47 -0.95 7.90
C LEU A 287 0.64 -0.42 9.09
N PRO A 288 1.18 -0.39 10.32
CA PRO A 288 0.59 0.40 11.40
C PRO A 288 0.45 1.87 11.01
N LEU A 289 -0.70 2.47 11.33
CA LEU A 289 -0.96 3.88 11.04
C LEU A 289 -0.42 4.83 12.11
N SER A 290 -0.21 4.36 13.33
CA SER A 290 0.40 5.13 14.42
C SER A 290 1.89 4.82 14.56
N ILE A 291 2.69 5.87 14.73
CA ILE A 291 4.10 5.77 15.09
C ILE A 291 4.17 5.67 16.62
N THR A 292 4.58 4.52 17.13
CA THR A 292 4.71 4.27 18.60
C THR A 292 6.14 4.49 19.09
#